data_ec7da471f61ce9a24bf9dd453502361a
#
_entry.id   ec7da471f61ce9a24bf9dd453502361a
#
_cell.length_a   1.000
_cell.length_b   1.000
_cell.length_c   1.000
_cell.angle_alpha   90.00
_cell.angle_beta   90.00
_cell.angle_gamma   90.00
#
_symmetry.space_group_name_H-M   'P 1'
#
loop_
_entity.id
_entity.type
_entity.pdbx_description
1 polymer ?
#
loop_
_entity_poly.entity_id
_entity_poly.type
_entity_poly.pdbx_seq_one_letter_code
_entity_poly.pdbx_strand_id
1 'polypeptide(L)'
;MTIRLSGKFEEFLHGSFYVHLYRFSVDSFDFVVLFSPIDITDAEYLAFRSSEAGFRLPERCYDLKFDREDNFLNSTFYQVPERGTGLRRYGFVQDLAVALQHIVILHYYQYSAKVYFMIAENDKLKRYYDRILQLRHDNVLSEIKAGLGEGGKGYVLKTRHF
;
A
#
# COMPACT_ATOMS: atom_id res chain seq x y z
N MET A 1 7.52 -20.61 8.27
CA MET A 1 6.90 -19.42 7.66
C MET A 1 5.55 -19.80 7.09
N THR A 2 4.52 -19.05 7.42
CA THR A 2 3.19 -19.30 6.89
C THR A 2 2.58 -17.99 6.39
N ILE A 3 2.66 -17.76 5.08
CA ILE A 3 1.97 -16.67 4.40
C ILE A 3 0.71 -17.26 3.77
N ARG A 4 -0.44 -16.67 4.06
CA ARG A 4 -1.72 -17.07 3.46
C ARG A 4 -2.34 -15.88 2.75
N LEU A 5 -2.56 -16.05 1.46
CA LEU A 5 -3.22 -15.05 0.62
C LEU A 5 -4.65 -15.50 0.37
N SER A 6 -5.61 -14.56 0.39
CA SER A 6 -7.02 -14.88 0.16
C SER A 6 -7.30 -15.36 -1.27
N GLY A 7 -6.43 -15.00 -2.20
CA GLY A 7 -6.51 -15.42 -3.60
C GLY A 7 -7.36 -14.53 -4.49
N LYS A 8 -8.06 -13.54 -3.93
CA LYS A 8 -8.88 -12.61 -4.74
C LYS A 8 -8.99 -11.26 -4.07
N PHE A 9 -9.22 -10.23 -4.90
CA PHE A 9 -9.56 -8.90 -4.43
C PHE A 9 -11.07 -8.81 -4.16
N GLU A 10 -11.41 -8.13 -3.05
CA GLU A 10 -12.78 -7.71 -2.76
C GLU A 10 -12.91 -6.26 -3.20
N GLU A 11 -14.05 -5.89 -3.71
CA GLU A 11 -14.32 -4.52 -4.13
C GLU A 11 -15.50 -3.97 -3.33
N PHE A 12 -15.36 -2.76 -2.79
CA PHE A 12 -16.46 -2.09 -2.10
C PHE A 12 -16.52 -0.63 -2.49
N LEU A 13 -17.73 -0.12 -2.56
CA LEU A 13 -17.99 1.27 -2.94
C LEU A 13 -17.67 2.20 -1.78
N HIS A 14 -16.82 3.20 -2.05
CA HIS A 14 -16.52 4.29 -1.12
C HIS A 14 -16.61 5.60 -1.89
N GLY A 15 -17.64 6.40 -1.58
CA GLY A 15 -17.95 7.56 -2.42
C GLY A 15 -18.39 7.12 -3.82
N SER A 16 -17.72 7.63 -4.85
CA SER A 16 -18.01 7.30 -6.25
C SER A 16 -17.09 6.22 -6.83
N PHE A 17 -16.20 5.66 -6.02
CA PHE A 17 -15.18 4.74 -6.50
C PHE A 17 -15.18 3.43 -5.73
N TYR A 18 -14.75 2.37 -6.40
CA TYR A 18 -14.54 1.08 -5.77
C TYR A 18 -13.13 0.98 -5.23
N VAL A 19 -13.02 0.70 -3.92
CA VAL A 19 -11.78 0.39 -3.26
C VAL A 19 -11.51 -1.11 -3.42
N HIS A 20 -10.28 -1.48 -3.72
CA HIS A 20 -9.87 -2.88 -3.84
C HIS A 20 -9.22 -3.30 -2.52
N LEU A 21 -9.74 -4.36 -1.91
CA LEU A 21 -9.24 -4.87 -0.64
C LEU A 21 -8.70 -6.28 -0.84
N TYR A 22 -7.54 -6.55 -0.27
CA TYR A 22 -6.95 -7.88 -0.28
C TYR A 22 -6.63 -8.32 1.15
N ARG A 23 -7.14 -9.49 1.54
CA ARG A 23 -6.91 -10.07 2.87
C ARG A 23 -5.78 -11.08 2.80
N PHE A 24 -4.91 -11.03 3.81
CA PHE A 24 -3.82 -11.99 3.92
C PHE A 24 -3.42 -12.15 5.38
N SER A 25 -2.66 -13.20 5.67
CA SER A 25 -2.09 -13.39 7.00
C SER A 25 -0.64 -13.83 6.90
N VAL A 26 0.12 -13.48 7.93
CA VAL A 26 1.48 -13.98 8.13
C VAL A 26 1.50 -14.60 9.51
N ASP A 27 1.81 -15.90 9.58
CA ASP A 27 1.64 -16.71 10.79
C ASP A 27 0.19 -16.64 11.27
N SER A 28 -0.07 -16.16 12.48
CA SER A 28 -1.41 -15.99 13.04
C SER A 28 -1.93 -14.55 12.97
N PHE A 29 -1.21 -13.66 12.31
CA PHE A 29 -1.57 -12.24 12.24
C PHE A 29 -2.28 -11.92 10.92
N ASP A 30 -3.48 -11.35 11.04
CA ASP A 30 -4.32 -11.00 9.88
C ASP A 30 -4.14 -9.54 9.49
N PHE A 31 -4.00 -9.31 8.18
CA PHE A 31 -3.76 -8.00 7.58
C PHE A 31 -4.69 -7.77 6.39
N VAL A 32 -4.83 -6.49 6.04
CA VAL A 32 -5.51 -6.06 4.82
C VAL A 32 -4.63 -5.09 4.05
N VAL A 33 -4.74 -5.12 2.72
CA VAL A 33 -4.19 -4.09 1.85
C VAL A 33 -5.35 -3.42 1.12
N LEU A 34 -5.34 -2.10 1.11
CA LEU A 34 -6.36 -1.28 0.46
C LEU A 34 -5.75 -0.50 -0.69
N PHE A 35 -6.39 -0.56 -1.84
CA PHE A 35 -6.04 0.23 -3.02
C PHE A 35 -7.21 1.14 -3.33
N SER A 36 -7.04 2.43 -3.06
CA SER A 36 -8.10 3.43 -3.26
C SER A 36 -7.81 4.25 -4.51
N PRO A 37 -8.69 4.22 -5.52
CA PRO A 37 -8.47 5.02 -6.74
C PRO A 37 -8.38 6.51 -6.42
N ILE A 38 -7.45 7.19 -7.11
CA ILE A 38 -7.32 8.64 -7.02
C ILE A 38 -8.24 9.25 -8.08
N ASP A 39 -9.11 10.16 -7.64
CA ASP A 39 -10.07 10.83 -8.53
C ASP A 39 -9.34 11.86 -9.40
N ILE A 40 -9.15 11.54 -10.67
CA ILE A 40 -8.53 12.43 -11.64
C ILE A 40 -9.55 13.37 -12.32
N THR A 41 -10.84 13.24 -12.03
CA THR A 41 -11.88 14.10 -12.60
C THR A 41 -12.03 15.42 -11.86
N ASP A 42 -11.57 15.49 -10.61
CA ASP A 42 -11.50 16.72 -9.82
C ASP A 42 -10.18 17.43 -10.13
N ALA A 43 -10.27 18.54 -10.85
CA ALA A 43 -9.09 19.25 -11.35
C ALA A 43 -8.19 19.79 -10.22
N GLU A 44 -8.78 20.31 -9.13
CA GLU A 44 -8.00 20.83 -7.99
C GLU A 44 -7.29 19.70 -7.25
N TYR A 45 -8.00 18.62 -7.00
CA TYR A 45 -7.45 17.44 -6.33
C TYR A 45 -6.34 16.80 -7.17
N LEU A 46 -6.57 16.68 -8.48
CA LEU A 46 -5.57 16.17 -9.42
C LEU A 46 -4.30 17.03 -9.41
N ALA A 47 -4.46 18.36 -9.45
CA ALA A 47 -3.32 19.27 -9.41
C ALA A 47 -2.54 19.15 -8.09
N PHE A 48 -3.24 19.04 -6.96
CA PHE A 48 -2.63 18.87 -5.65
C PHE A 48 -1.84 17.55 -5.57
N ARG A 49 -2.46 16.44 -5.94
CA ARG A 49 -1.80 15.13 -5.90
C ARG A 49 -0.65 15.04 -6.90
N SER A 50 -0.79 15.68 -8.06
CA SER A 50 0.28 15.74 -9.07
C SER A 50 1.48 16.55 -8.57
N SER A 51 1.23 17.64 -7.83
CA SER A 51 2.31 18.43 -7.24
C SER A 51 3.08 17.63 -6.17
N GLU A 52 2.40 16.82 -5.39
CA GLU A 52 3.04 15.94 -4.43
C GLU A 52 3.95 14.91 -5.12
N ALA A 53 3.51 14.38 -6.23
CA ALA A 53 4.27 13.38 -7.00
C ALA A 53 5.42 13.98 -7.82
N GLY A 54 5.31 15.25 -8.19
CA GLY A 54 6.28 15.91 -9.06
C GLY A 54 6.03 15.67 -10.55
N PHE A 55 4.86 15.13 -10.92
CA PHE A 55 4.45 14.94 -12.32
C PHE A 55 2.92 14.86 -12.38
N ARG A 56 2.36 15.08 -13.56
CA ARG A 56 0.91 14.96 -13.76
C ARG A 56 0.48 13.51 -13.66
N LEU A 57 -0.48 13.23 -12.78
CA LEU A 57 -0.99 11.87 -12.58
C LEU A 57 -1.85 11.43 -13.76
N PRO A 58 -1.58 10.24 -14.31
CA PRO A 58 -2.47 9.62 -15.30
C PRO A 58 -3.67 8.96 -14.61
N GLU A 59 -4.51 8.33 -15.40
CA GLU A 59 -5.55 7.44 -14.88
C GLU A 59 -4.95 6.21 -14.20
N ARG A 60 -5.76 5.45 -13.45
CA ARG A 60 -5.35 4.22 -12.76
C ARG A 60 -4.21 4.43 -11.76
N CYS A 61 -4.35 5.50 -10.98
CA CYS A 61 -3.49 5.77 -9.83
C CYS A 61 -4.23 5.41 -8.55
N TYR A 62 -3.51 4.85 -7.59
CA TYR A 62 -4.11 4.35 -6.36
C TYR A 62 -3.31 4.79 -5.14
N ASP A 63 -4.04 5.16 -4.07
CA ASP A 63 -3.45 5.20 -2.74
C ASP A 63 -3.38 3.77 -2.21
N LEU A 64 -2.21 3.38 -1.73
CA LEU A 64 -1.96 2.06 -1.18
C LEU A 64 -1.77 2.16 0.32
N LYS A 65 -2.56 1.41 1.09
CA LYS A 65 -2.46 1.34 2.54
C LYS A 65 -2.51 -0.11 2.97
N PHE A 66 -1.75 -0.46 4.02
CA PHE A 66 -1.95 -1.75 4.67
C PHE A 66 -2.06 -1.53 6.17
N ASP A 67 -2.80 -2.42 6.82
CA ASP A 67 -2.98 -2.39 8.26
C ASP A 67 -3.37 -3.77 8.76
N ARG A 68 -3.40 -3.92 10.08
CA ARG A 68 -3.98 -5.11 10.68
C ARG A 68 -5.48 -5.16 10.39
N GLU A 69 -6.00 -6.36 10.18
CA GLU A 69 -7.43 -6.54 9.87
C GLU A 69 -8.32 -6.00 10.98
N ASP A 70 -7.95 -6.18 12.25
CA ASP A 70 -8.73 -5.66 13.38
C ASP A 70 -8.78 -4.13 13.38
N ASN A 71 -7.72 -3.43 12.99
CA ASN A 71 -7.75 -1.98 12.82
C ASN A 71 -8.73 -1.56 11.73
N PHE A 72 -8.76 -2.28 10.63
CA PHE A 72 -9.72 -2.02 9.55
C PHE A 72 -11.17 -2.23 10.00
N LEU A 73 -11.46 -3.36 10.67
CA LEU A 73 -12.81 -3.70 11.12
C LEU A 73 -13.33 -2.72 12.18
N ASN A 74 -12.45 -2.17 13.01
CA ASN A 74 -12.81 -1.26 14.10
C ASN A 74 -12.63 0.23 13.74
N SER A 75 -12.20 0.52 12.50
CA SER A 75 -11.88 1.89 12.05
C SER A 75 -10.81 2.57 12.90
N THR A 76 -9.88 1.78 13.45
CA THR A 76 -8.77 2.25 14.30
C THR A 76 -7.45 2.14 13.55
N PHE A 77 -7.39 2.71 12.34
CA PHE A 77 -6.24 2.58 11.44
C PHE A 77 -4.92 2.93 12.11
N TYR A 78 -3.91 2.09 11.87
CA TYR A 78 -2.53 2.23 12.35
C TYR A 78 -2.37 2.20 13.88
N GLN A 79 -3.41 1.82 14.61
CA GLN A 79 -3.31 1.69 16.06
C GLN A 79 -2.33 0.56 16.42
N VAL A 80 -1.47 0.83 17.41
CA VAL A 80 -0.50 -0.14 17.91
C VAL A 80 -1.24 -1.29 18.61
N PRO A 81 -0.82 -2.56 18.43
CA PRO A 81 -1.41 -3.69 19.14
C PRO A 81 -1.32 -3.52 20.65
N GLU A 82 -2.25 -4.13 21.36
CA GLU A 82 -2.17 -4.21 22.81
C GLU A 82 -0.87 -4.89 23.24
N ARG A 83 -0.36 -4.47 24.40
CA ARG A 83 0.89 -5.01 24.95
C ARG A 83 0.80 -6.53 25.07
N GLY A 84 1.79 -7.23 24.52
CA GLY A 84 1.88 -8.69 24.54
C GLY A 84 1.15 -9.41 23.41
N THR A 85 0.30 -8.71 22.64
CA THR A 85 -0.46 -9.34 21.54
C THR A 85 0.25 -9.23 20.19
N GLY A 86 1.26 -8.38 20.08
CA GLY A 86 2.00 -8.16 18.84
C GLY A 86 3.35 -8.87 18.78
N LEU A 87 3.56 -9.90 19.60
CA LEU A 87 4.80 -10.66 19.62
C LEU A 87 5.00 -11.41 18.33
N ARG A 88 6.18 -11.25 17.71
CA ARG A 88 6.50 -11.79 16.39
C ARG A 88 7.85 -12.49 16.42
N ARG A 89 7.96 -13.57 15.65
CA ARG A 89 9.22 -14.28 15.48
C ARG A 89 10.24 -13.46 14.67
N TYR A 90 11.50 -13.84 14.77
CA TYR A 90 12.53 -13.31 13.91
C TYR A 90 12.20 -13.64 12.43
N GLY A 91 12.37 -12.67 11.57
CA GLY A 91 12.05 -12.84 10.15
C GLY A 91 10.60 -12.48 9.76
N PHE A 92 9.73 -12.20 10.74
CA PHE A 92 8.34 -11.82 10.46
C PHE A 92 8.23 -10.61 9.55
N VAL A 93 9.03 -9.57 9.80
CA VAL A 93 9.02 -8.34 9.01
C VAL A 93 9.38 -8.62 7.55
N GLN A 94 10.34 -9.52 7.32
CA GLN A 94 10.73 -9.93 5.98
C GLN A 94 9.59 -10.67 5.27
N ASP A 95 8.92 -11.58 5.94
CA ASP A 95 7.81 -12.32 5.37
C ASP A 95 6.62 -11.41 5.05
N LEU A 96 6.34 -10.45 5.94
CA LEU A 96 5.31 -9.44 5.70
C LEU A 96 5.66 -8.62 4.45
N ALA A 97 6.93 -8.23 4.28
CA ALA A 97 7.37 -7.51 3.09
C ALA A 97 7.16 -8.33 1.81
N VAL A 98 7.51 -9.61 1.84
CA VAL A 98 7.31 -10.52 0.69
C VAL A 98 5.83 -10.63 0.33
N ALA A 99 4.96 -10.77 1.34
CA ALA A 99 3.51 -10.85 1.12
C ALA A 99 2.96 -9.56 0.49
N LEU A 100 3.35 -8.40 1.01
CA LEU A 100 2.90 -7.10 0.49
C LEU A 100 3.33 -6.90 -0.96
N GLN A 101 4.58 -7.24 -1.28
CA GLN A 101 5.09 -7.16 -2.65
C GLN A 101 4.28 -8.04 -3.60
N HIS A 102 4.00 -9.26 -3.18
CA HIS A 102 3.23 -10.20 -3.99
C HIS A 102 1.83 -9.65 -4.28
N ILE A 103 1.19 -9.04 -3.28
CA ILE A 103 -0.14 -8.47 -3.42
C ILE A 103 -0.14 -7.26 -4.38
N VAL A 104 0.88 -6.41 -4.31
CA VAL A 104 1.03 -5.29 -5.25
C VAL A 104 1.19 -5.81 -6.69
N ILE A 105 1.97 -6.87 -6.88
CA ILE A 105 2.13 -7.50 -8.20
C ILE A 105 0.80 -8.04 -8.71
N LEU A 106 0.02 -8.72 -7.86
CA LEU A 106 -1.30 -9.22 -8.23
C LEU A 106 -2.23 -8.08 -8.63
N HIS A 107 -2.23 -6.98 -7.89
CA HIS A 107 -3.03 -5.81 -8.20
C HIS A 107 -2.63 -5.18 -9.54
N TYR A 108 -1.33 -5.04 -9.75
CA TYR A 108 -0.79 -4.52 -10.99
C TYR A 108 -1.28 -5.32 -12.21
N TYR A 109 -1.25 -6.64 -12.14
CA TYR A 109 -1.71 -7.47 -13.26
C TYR A 109 -3.22 -7.46 -13.42
N GLN A 110 -3.98 -7.40 -12.33
CA GLN A 110 -5.44 -7.42 -12.43
C GLN A 110 -6.04 -6.08 -12.84
N TYR A 111 -5.51 -4.97 -12.35
CA TYR A 111 -6.11 -3.64 -12.54
C TYR A 111 -5.28 -2.71 -13.42
N SER A 112 -4.14 -3.15 -13.88
CA SER A 112 -3.26 -2.35 -14.76
C SER A 112 -2.89 -0.99 -14.17
N ALA A 113 -2.62 -0.94 -12.89
CA ALA A 113 -2.26 0.27 -12.18
C ALA A 113 -1.02 0.93 -12.77
N LYS A 114 -1.04 2.26 -12.86
CA LYS A 114 0.08 3.06 -13.39
C LYS A 114 0.93 3.66 -12.29
N VAL A 115 0.31 4.06 -11.18
CA VAL A 115 1.01 4.71 -10.07
C VAL A 115 0.40 4.25 -8.75
N TYR A 116 1.24 4.02 -7.77
CA TYR A 116 0.85 3.81 -6.38
C TYR A 116 1.44 4.92 -5.51
N PHE A 117 0.61 5.46 -4.62
CA PHE A 117 1.02 6.37 -3.56
C PHE A 117 1.02 5.65 -2.23
N MET A 118 2.04 5.87 -1.43
CA MET A 118 2.11 5.39 -0.05
C MET A 118 2.52 6.53 0.85
N ILE A 119 1.92 6.61 2.04
CA ILE A 119 2.31 7.57 3.07
C ILE A 119 2.54 6.81 4.36
N ALA A 120 3.72 6.98 4.94
CA ALA A 120 4.02 6.41 6.24
C ALA A 120 3.45 7.31 7.33
N GLU A 121 2.58 6.76 8.17
CA GLU A 121 1.90 7.52 9.23
C GLU A 121 2.82 7.90 10.39
N ASN A 122 3.95 7.20 10.53
CA ASN A 122 4.93 7.46 11.58
C ASN A 122 6.33 7.01 11.15
N ASP A 123 7.33 7.32 11.96
CA ASP A 123 8.73 7.01 11.63
C ASP A 123 9.01 5.51 11.59
N LYS A 124 8.34 4.72 12.42
CA LYS A 124 8.49 3.25 12.41
C LYS A 124 8.01 2.68 11.09
N LEU A 125 6.86 3.13 10.62
CA LEU A 125 6.29 2.70 9.35
C LEU A 125 7.15 3.17 8.17
N LYS A 126 7.71 4.40 8.25
CA LYS A 126 8.64 4.90 7.25
C LYS A 126 9.86 4.00 7.10
N ARG A 127 10.48 3.62 8.21
CA ARG A 127 11.65 2.71 8.18
C ARG A 127 11.27 1.36 7.57
N TYR A 128 10.06 0.89 7.85
CA TYR A 128 9.55 -0.36 7.29
C TYR A 128 9.36 -0.26 5.77
N TYR A 129 8.73 0.81 5.30
CA TYR A 129 8.54 1.04 3.86
C TYR A 129 9.87 1.20 3.13
N ASP A 130 10.82 1.92 3.70
CA ASP A 130 12.16 2.06 3.12
C ASP A 130 12.80 0.69 2.92
N ARG A 131 12.64 -0.21 3.89
CA ARG A 131 13.17 -1.57 3.81
C ARG A 131 12.48 -2.40 2.74
N ILE A 132 11.14 -2.35 2.67
CA ILE A 132 10.38 -3.07 1.64
C ILE A 132 10.82 -2.65 0.25
N LEU A 133 10.99 -1.36 0.03
CA LEU A 133 11.28 -0.80 -1.28
C LEU A 133 12.73 -0.99 -1.72
N GLN A 134 13.61 -1.44 -0.82
CA GLN A 134 14.96 -1.85 -1.19
C GLN A 134 14.98 -3.19 -1.94
N LEU A 135 13.92 -3.99 -1.82
CA LEU A 135 13.79 -5.23 -2.56
C LEU A 135 13.40 -4.91 -4.01
N ARG A 136 14.09 -5.53 -4.96
CA ARG A 136 13.91 -5.18 -6.38
C ARG A 136 12.59 -5.69 -6.94
N HIS A 137 11.92 -4.83 -7.74
CA HIS A 137 10.65 -5.12 -8.41
C HIS A 137 10.70 -4.72 -9.87
N ASP A 138 11.80 -5.01 -10.55
CA ASP A 138 12.07 -4.53 -11.91
C ASP A 138 11.02 -5.01 -12.93
N ASN A 139 10.27 -6.08 -12.62
CA ASN A 139 9.24 -6.60 -13.50
C ASN A 139 7.95 -5.77 -13.47
N VAL A 140 7.71 -5.02 -12.40
CA VAL A 140 6.47 -4.26 -12.18
C VAL A 140 6.71 -2.77 -12.05
N LEU A 141 7.73 -2.37 -11.30
CA LEU A 141 8.05 -0.98 -11.02
C LEU A 141 9.14 -0.47 -11.95
N SER A 142 8.90 0.69 -12.58
CA SER A 142 9.88 1.38 -13.42
C SER A 142 10.64 2.46 -12.65
N GLU A 143 10.01 3.07 -11.63
CA GLU A 143 10.61 4.14 -10.83
C GLU A 143 10.01 4.17 -9.45
N ILE A 144 10.84 4.45 -8.44
CA ILE A 144 10.42 4.67 -7.05
C ILE A 144 10.93 6.03 -6.62
N LYS A 145 10.02 6.88 -6.15
CA LYS A 145 10.36 8.17 -5.54
C LYS A 145 10.01 8.09 -4.05
N ALA A 146 10.96 8.42 -3.18
CA ALA A 146 10.79 8.41 -1.74
C ALA A 146 11.05 9.79 -1.16
N GLY A 147 10.72 9.99 0.12
CA GLY A 147 10.99 11.24 0.81
C GLY A 147 10.14 12.41 0.34
N LEU A 148 8.94 12.14 -0.13
CA LEU A 148 8.01 13.16 -0.65
C LEU A 148 7.10 13.71 0.44
N GLY A 149 6.57 14.91 0.24
CA GLY A 149 5.60 15.52 1.12
C GLY A 149 6.14 15.94 2.47
N GLU A 150 5.24 16.24 3.39
CA GLU A 150 5.57 16.70 4.74
C GLU A 150 6.29 15.60 5.52
N GLY A 151 7.44 15.96 6.11
CA GLY A 151 8.24 15.02 6.88
C GLY A 151 8.95 13.96 6.05
N GLY A 152 8.86 14.02 4.72
CA GLY A 152 9.52 13.07 3.83
C GLY A 152 8.95 11.67 3.90
N LYS A 153 7.68 11.50 4.29
CA LYS A 153 7.05 10.21 4.53
C LYS A 153 6.24 9.67 3.35
N GLY A 154 6.24 10.40 2.23
CA GLY A 154 5.51 10.01 1.03
C GLY A 154 6.37 9.22 0.05
N TYR A 155 5.72 8.30 -0.67
CA TYR A 155 6.32 7.45 -1.69
C TYR A 155 5.45 7.42 -2.93
N VAL A 156 6.07 7.44 -4.10
CA VAL A 156 5.39 7.26 -5.38
C VAL A 156 6.08 6.13 -6.13
N LEU A 157 5.29 5.14 -6.52
CA LEU A 157 5.76 3.99 -7.29
C LEU A 157 5.16 4.06 -8.68
N LYS A 158 5.98 4.23 -9.71
CA LYS A 158 5.54 4.13 -11.11
C LYS A 158 5.67 2.70 -11.57
N THR A 159 4.62 2.18 -12.16
CA THR A 159 4.63 0.84 -12.74
C THR A 159 5.10 0.90 -14.20
N ARG A 160 5.26 -0.27 -14.81
CA ARG A 160 5.60 -0.35 -16.24
C ARG A 160 4.42 -0.06 -17.16
N HIS A 161 3.23 0.17 -16.61
CA HIS A 161 2.07 0.67 -17.38
C HIS A 161 2.03 2.20 -17.46
N PHE A 162 2.89 2.90 -16.74
CA PHE A 162 2.98 4.36 -16.74
C PHE A 162 3.36 4.92 -18.12
#